data_bcd0eea29c8f14678b6b69682628d8c1
#
_entry.id   bcd0eea29c8f14678b6b69682628d8c1
#
_cell.length_a   1.000
_cell.length_b   1.000
_cell.length_c   1.000
_cell.angle_alpha   90.00
_cell.angle_beta   90.00
_cell.angle_gamma   90.00
#
_symmetry.space_group_name_H-M   'P 1'
#
loop_
_entity.id
_entity.type
_entity.pdbx_description
1 polymer ?
#
loop_
_entity_poly.entity_id
_entity_poly.type
_entity_poly.pdbx_seq_one_letter_code
_entity_poly.pdbx_strand_id
1 'polypeptide(L)'
;RINRAGVDLVAKPGLTLQVGDRVNVVGTETAVSNVEKVLGNSMKRLNEPNLITIFVGIALGIVLGSIPISFPGIPQPVKLGLAGGPLVVAILISRFGYHYKLITYTTQSANLMLREIGISLFLACVGISAGDGFVDTIVNNGGFAWIGYGFIITFVPLMIIGCIGRYFCKVNYFTLMGLIAGSTTDPPALAYSNATAGNDAPSVGYATVYPLTMFLRVLTAQLLILFFA
;
A
#
# COMPACT_ATOMS: atom_id res chain seq x y z
N ARG A 1 20.80 -14.32 -5.75
CA ARG A 1 19.93 -13.17 -5.55
C ARG A 1 18.54 -13.55 -5.98
N ILE A 2 17.52 -13.10 -5.25
CA ILE A 2 16.12 -13.41 -5.56
C ILE A 2 15.41 -12.07 -5.75
N ASN A 3 14.71 -11.91 -6.86
CA ASN A 3 13.84 -10.77 -7.10
C ASN A 3 12.38 -11.24 -6.98
N ARG A 4 11.65 -10.68 -6.01
CA ARG A 4 10.25 -10.93 -5.74
C ARG A 4 9.43 -9.66 -5.97
N ALA A 5 8.56 -9.68 -6.96
CA ALA A 5 7.69 -8.54 -7.30
C ALA A 5 8.44 -7.20 -7.45
N GLY A 6 9.65 -7.22 -8.06
CA GLY A 6 10.48 -6.04 -8.24
C GLY A 6 11.42 -5.71 -7.06
N VAL A 7 11.29 -6.39 -5.92
CA VAL A 7 12.16 -6.18 -4.75
C VAL A 7 13.27 -7.24 -4.71
N ASP A 8 14.51 -6.78 -4.62
CA ASP A 8 15.67 -7.66 -4.49
C ASP A 8 15.84 -8.15 -3.05
N LEU A 9 15.75 -9.46 -2.88
CA LEU A 9 15.93 -10.13 -1.60
C LEU A 9 17.32 -10.80 -1.54
N VAL A 10 17.93 -10.73 -0.37
CA VAL A 10 19.15 -11.49 -0.09
C VAL A 10 18.77 -12.95 0.16
N ALA A 11 19.40 -13.87 -0.57
CA ALA A 11 19.22 -15.30 -0.33
C ALA A 11 19.75 -15.67 1.06
N LYS A 12 18.86 -16.03 1.98
CA LYS A 12 19.21 -16.51 3.33
C LYS A 12 18.75 -17.95 3.50
N PRO A 13 19.42 -18.76 4.33
CA PRO A 13 18.92 -20.05 4.73
C PRO A 13 17.52 -19.94 5.30
N GLY A 14 16.58 -20.79 4.86
CA GLY A 14 15.18 -20.76 5.30
C GLY A 14 14.27 -19.82 4.49
N LEU A 15 14.77 -19.09 3.49
CA LEU A 15 13.93 -18.33 2.59
C LEU A 15 13.15 -19.28 1.66
N THR A 16 11.82 -19.25 1.75
CA THR A 16 10.94 -20.04 0.90
C THR A 16 10.76 -19.34 -0.44
N LEU A 17 11.05 -20.05 -1.54
CA LEU A 17 10.76 -19.56 -2.88
C LEU A 17 9.26 -19.57 -3.16
N GLN A 18 8.78 -18.54 -3.82
CA GLN A 18 7.37 -18.40 -4.21
C GLN A 18 7.24 -18.41 -5.74
N VAL A 19 6.06 -18.77 -6.22
CA VAL A 19 5.76 -18.71 -7.66
C VAL A 19 5.89 -17.26 -8.12
N GLY A 20 6.70 -17.05 -9.18
CA GLY A 20 7.00 -15.72 -9.70
C GLY A 20 8.30 -15.10 -9.22
N ASP A 21 8.99 -15.71 -8.26
CA ASP A 21 10.34 -15.27 -7.89
C ASP A 21 11.30 -15.45 -9.06
N ARG A 22 12.11 -14.43 -9.32
CA ARG A 22 13.25 -14.52 -10.25
C ARG A 22 14.52 -14.79 -9.48
N VAL A 23 15.16 -15.91 -9.76
CA VAL A 23 16.37 -16.34 -9.07
C VAL A 23 17.58 -16.15 -10.00
N ASN A 24 18.53 -15.31 -9.61
CA ASN A 24 19.80 -15.18 -10.32
C ASN A 24 20.75 -16.27 -9.82
N VAL A 25 21.09 -17.18 -10.72
CA VAL A 25 22.00 -18.31 -10.47
C VAL A 25 23.27 -18.08 -11.26
N VAL A 26 24.42 -18.33 -10.63
CA VAL A 26 25.75 -18.26 -11.27
C VAL A 26 26.42 -19.62 -11.10
N GLY A 27 26.90 -20.18 -12.19
CA GLY A 27 27.53 -21.49 -12.18
C GLY A 27 27.94 -21.95 -13.57
N THR A 28 28.41 -23.19 -13.69
CA THR A 28 28.64 -23.80 -14.99
C THR A 28 27.32 -24.03 -15.73
N GLU A 29 27.35 -24.10 -17.05
CA GLU A 29 26.15 -24.29 -17.88
C GLU A 29 25.32 -25.51 -17.45
N THR A 30 25.98 -26.63 -17.16
CA THR A 30 25.34 -27.84 -16.66
C THR A 30 24.67 -27.65 -15.29
N ALA A 31 25.29 -26.90 -14.38
CA ALA A 31 24.72 -26.59 -13.07
C ALA A 31 23.50 -25.68 -13.19
N VAL A 32 23.56 -24.65 -14.03
CA VAL A 32 22.44 -23.74 -14.30
C VAL A 32 21.26 -24.51 -14.92
N SER A 33 21.52 -25.38 -15.92
CA SER A 33 20.49 -26.23 -16.52
C SER A 33 19.81 -27.17 -15.52
N ASN A 34 20.57 -27.72 -14.58
CA ASN A 34 19.99 -28.56 -13.53
C ASN A 34 19.11 -27.78 -12.57
N VAL A 35 19.51 -26.55 -12.21
CA VAL A 35 18.66 -25.66 -11.39
C VAL A 35 17.37 -25.29 -12.13
N GLU A 36 17.46 -25.00 -13.43
CA GLU A 36 16.29 -24.70 -14.28
C GLU A 36 15.31 -25.89 -14.33
N LYS A 37 15.80 -27.12 -14.41
CA LYS A 37 14.96 -28.33 -14.36
C LYS A 37 14.21 -28.49 -13.03
N VAL A 38 14.86 -28.11 -11.93
CA VAL A 38 14.28 -28.25 -10.58
C VAL A 38 13.29 -27.13 -10.26
N LEU A 39 13.66 -25.88 -10.56
CA LEU A 39 12.84 -24.70 -10.24
C LEU A 39 11.78 -24.41 -11.32
N GLY A 40 12.01 -24.86 -12.54
CA GLY A 40 11.23 -24.49 -13.71
C GLY A 40 11.61 -23.10 -14.25
N ASN A 41 11.37 -22.88 -15.54
CA ASN A 41 11.60 -21.59 -16.21
C ASN A 41 10.46 -21.32 -17.21
N SER A 42 9.21 -21.48 -16.75
CA SER A 42 8.05 -21.31 -17.63
C SER A 42 7.57 -19.85 -17.63
N MET A 43 8.08 -19.04 -18.56
CA MET A 43 7.61 -17.69 -18.81
C MET A 43 6.12 -17.63 -19.21
N LYS A 44 5.61 -18.68 -19.85
CA LYS A 44 4.23 -18.74 -20.32
C LYS A 44 3.21 -18.75 -19.18
N ARG A 45 3.47 -19.47 -18.09
CA ARG A 45 2.62 -19.47 -16.89
C ARG A 45 2.70 -18.18 -16.09
N LEU A 46 3.81 -17.46 -16.18
CA LEU A 46 3.99 -16.19 -15.50
C LEU A 46 3.26 -15.02 -16.20
N ASN A 47 2.90 -15.18 -17.47
CA ASN A 47 2.20 -14.14 -18.22
C ASN A 47 0.67 -14.17 -18.03
N GLU A 48 0.13 -15.18 -17.39
CA GLU A 48 -1.31 -15.28 -17.07
C GLU A 48 -1.54 -14.80 -15.63
N PRO A 49 -2.08 -13.56 -15.44
CA PRO A 49 -2.33 -13.05 -14.10
C PRO A 49 -3.47 -13.80 -13.42
N ASN A 50 -3.25 -14.29 -12.22
CA ASN A 50 -4.31 -14.91 -11.42
C ASN A 50 -5.11 -13.86 -10.65
N LEU A 51 -6.18 -13.37 -11.28
CA LEU A 51 -7.05 -12.35 -10.69
C LEU A 51 -7.96 -12.90 -9.58
N ILE A 52 -8.20 -14.20 -9.57
CA ILE A 52 -9.12 -14.84 -8.60
C ILE A 52 -8.65 -14.59 -7.18
N THR A 53 -7.39 -14.80 -6.88
CA THR A 53 -6.82 -14.59 -5.54
C THR A 53 -6.95 -13.14 -5.09
N ILE A 54 -6.79 -12.18 -6.01
CA ILE A 54 -6.92 -10.74 -5.71
C ILE A 54 -8.38 -10.42 -5.35
N PHE A 55 -9.34 -10.83 -6.19
CA PHE A 55 -10.75 -10.52 -5.94
C PHE A 55 -11.31 -11.24 -4.71
N VAL A 56 -10.91 -12.48 -4.47
CA VAL A 56 -11.26 -13.21 -3.24
C VAL A 56 -10.65 -12.50 -2.03
N GLY A 57 -9.40 -12.06 -2.12
CA GLY A 57 -8.75 -11.27 -1.07
C GLY A 57 -9.48 -9.97 -0.76
N ILE A 58 -9.93 -9.23 -1.79
CA ILE A 58 -10.73 -8.01 -1.63
C ILE A 58 -12.06 -8.34 -0.96
N ALA A 59 -12.78 -9.35 -1.43
CA ALA A 59 -14.08 -9.74 -0.87
C ALA A 59 -13.97 -10.13 0.61
N LEU A 60 -12.99 -10.98 0.97
CA LEU A 60 -12.71 -11.34 2.35
C LEU A 60 -12.31 -10.11 3.18
N GLY A 61 -11.57 -9.19 2.59
CA GLY A 61 -11.17 -7.94 3.22
C GLY A 61 -12.36 -7.03 3.53
N ILE A 62 -13.31 -6.90 2.61
CA ILE A 62 -14.54 -6.14 2.83
C ILE A 62 -15.36 -6.77 3.96
N VAL A 63 -15.50 -8.10 3.96
CA VAL A 63 -16.19 -8.81 5.05
C VAL A 63 -15.50 -8.53 6.38
N LEU A 64 -14.18 -8.73 6.47
CA LEU A 64 -13.41 -8.48 7.70
C LEU A 64 -13.52 -7.01 8.15
N GLY A 65 -13.42 -6.08 7.21
CA GLY A 65 -13.51 -4.63 7.48
C GLY A 65 -14.87 -4.17 7.96
N SER A 66 -15.93 -4.92 7.63
CA SER A 66 -17.32 -4.62 8.00
C SER A 66 -17.71 -5.18 9.38
N ILE A 67 -16.91 -6.10 9.96
CA ILE A 67 -17.21 -6.70 11.25
C ILE A 67 -17.08 -5.64 12.36
N PRO A 68 -18.18 -5.37 13.10
CA PRO A 68 -18.14 -4.48 14.25
C PRO A 68 -17.50 -5.20 15.46
N ILE A 69 -16.43 -4.61 16.01
CA ILE A 69 -15.76 -5.10 17.20
C ILE A 69 -16.18 -4.20 18.37
N SER A 70 -16.94 -4.76 19.31
CA SER A 70 -17.38 -4.04 20.50
C SER A 70 -16.35 -4.21 21.62
N PHE A 71 -15.87 -3.09 22.17
CA PHE A 71 -15.00 -3.10 23.32
C PHE A 71 -15.78 -2.64 24.58
N PRO A 72 -15.55 -3.27 25.74
CA PRO A 72 -16.16 -2.82 26.98
C PRO A 72 -15.77 -1.35 27.27
N GLY A 73 -16.78 -0.50 27.51
CA GLY A 73 -16.56 0.92 27.79
C GLY A 73 -16.55 1.85 26.58
N ILE A 74 -16.65 1.31 25.37
CA ILE A 74 -16.75 2.09 24.13
C ILE A 74 -18.19 2.04 23.61
N PRO A 75 -18.93 3.19 23.52
CA PRO A 75 -20.33 3.20 23.14
C PRO A 75 -20.56 2.86 21.66
N GLN A 76 -19.56 3.03 20.81
CA GLN A 76 -19.64 2.74 19.37
C GLN A 76 -18.75 1.56 19.00
N PRO A 77 -19.23 0.58 18.19
CA PRO A 77 -18.39 -0.52 17.73
C PRO A 77 -17.30 -0.04 16.77
N VAL A 78 -16.07 -0.43 17.02
CA VAL A 78 -14.91 -0.13 16.19
C VAL A 78 -14.90 -1.08 14.98
N LYS A 79 -14.74 -0.55 13.77
CA LYS A 79 -14.61 -1.33 12.53
C LYS A 79 -13.26 -1.06 11.88
N LEU A 80 -12.64 -2.05 11.26
CA LEU A 80 -11.44 -1.84 10.45
C LEU A 80 -11.72 -1.00 9.19
N GLY A 81 -12.98 -0.95 8.77
CA GLY A 81 -13.42 -0.21 7.60
C GLY A 81 -13.05 -0.88 6.27
N LEU A 82 -13.59 -0.30 5.19
CA LEU A 82 -13.41 -0.83 3.83
C LEU A 82 -11.98 -0.71 3.30
N ALA A 83 -11.13 0.10 3.92
CA ALA A 83 -9.72 0.23 3.55
C ALA A 83 -8.82 -0.67 4.41
N GLY A 84 -9.05 -0.72 5.73
CA GLY A 84 -8.24 -1.51 6.66
C GLY A 84 -8.43 -3.02 6.51
N GLY A 85 -9.68 -3.46 6.28
CA GLY A 85 -9.99 -4.89 6.11
C GLY A 85 -9.22 -5.54 4.96
N PRO A 86 -9.35 -5.06 3.71
CA PRO A 86 -8.59 -5.60 2.58
C PRO A 86 -7.09 -5.55 2.77
N LEU A 87 -6.54 -4.51 3.41
CA LEU A 87 -5.13 -4.40 3.70
C LEU A 87 -4.65 -5.52 4.63
N VAL A 88 -5.36 -5.77 5.73
CA VAL A 88 -5.02 -6.84 6.68
C VAL A 88 -5.10 -8.21 6.00
N VAL A 89 -6.17 -8.47 5.24
CA VAL A 89 -6.33 -9.74 4.51
C VAL A 89 -5.23 -9.91 3.47
N ALA A 90 -4.86 -8.87 2.73
CA ALA A 90 -3.77 -8.92 1.75
C ALA A 90 -2.43 -9.28 2.40
N ILE A 91 -2.12 -8.71 3.57
CA ILE A 91 -0.91 -9.03 4.34
C ILE A 91 -0.94 -10.50 4.80
N LEU A 92 -2.08 -10.97 5.32
CA LEU A 92 -2.24 -12.35 5.77
C LEU A 92 -2.11 -13.34 4.61
N ILE A 93 -2.75 -13.09 3.47
CA ILE A 93 -2.65 -13.92 2.27
C ILE A 93 -1.21 -13.92 1.74
N SER A 94 -0.55 -12.77 1.70
CA SER A 94 0.85 -12.68 1.25
C SER A 94 1.80 -13.48 2.14
N ARG A 95 1.56 -13.48 3.46
CA ARG A 95 2.41 -14.19 4.42
C ARG A 95 2.11 -15.69 4.51
N PHE A 96 0.84 -16.07 4.54
CA PHE A 96 0.41 -17.44 4.81
C PHE A 96 -0.14 -18.17 3.60
N GLY A 97 -0.47 -17.46 2.52
CA GLY A 97 -1.13 -18.01 1.33
C GLY A 97 -0.37 -19.16 0.68
N TYR A 98 0.96 -19.19 0.77
CA TYR A 98 1.78 -20.26 0.24
C TYR A 98 1.51 -21.62 0.93
N HIS A 99 1.14 -21.64 2.21
CA HIS A 99 0.75 -22.86 2.92
C HIS A 99 -0.55 -23.46 2.37
N TYR A 100 -1.45 -22.62 1.87
CA TYR A 100 -2.74 -23.01 1.30
C TYR A 100 -2.71 -23.13 -0.22
N LYS A 101 -1.52 -23.12 -0.82
CA LYS A 101 -1.32 -23.18 -2.29
C LYS A 101 -2.03 -22.03 -3.04
N LEU A 102 -2.28 -20.92 -2.39
CA LEU A 102 -2.83 -19.74 -3.03
C LEU A 102 -1.74 -19.07 -3.86
N ILE A 103 -1.97 -18.97 -5.16
CA ILE A 103 -1.07 -18.28 -6.08
C ILE A 103 -1.39 -16.78 -6.01
N THR A 104 -0.51 -16.00 -5.36
CA THR A 104 -0.63 -14.54 -5.25
C THR A 104 0.15 -13.79 -6.32
N TYR A 105 0.79 -14.53 -7.24
CA TYR A 105 1.61 -13.94 -8.28
C TYR A 105 0.75 -13.29 -9.37
N THR A 106 1.06 -12.05 -9.67
CA THR A 106 0.62 -11.32 -10.87
C THR A 106 1.82 -10.74 -11.58
N THR A 107 1.73 -10.55 -12.90
CA THR A 107 2.79 -9.84 -13.63
C THR A 107 2.88 -8.40 -13.14
N GLN A 108 4.09 -7.84 -13.16
CA GLN A 108 4.31 -6.44 -12.77
C GLN A 108 3.39 -5.48 -13.54
N SER A 109 3.23 -5.68 -14.84
CA SER A 109 2.36 -4.85 -15.67
C SER A 109 0.89 -4.95 -15.28
N ALA A 110 0.38 -6.17 -14.99
CA ALA A 110 -0.99 -6.34 -14.53
C ALA A 110 -1.22 -5.68 -13.16
N ASN A 111 -0.25 -5.80 -12.25
CA ASN A 111 -0.32 -5.19 -10.93
C ASN A 111 -0.34 -3.64 -11.01
N LEU A 112 0.51 -3.06 -11.86
CA LEU A 112 0.52 -1.61 -12.09
C LEU A 112 -0.79 -1.14 -12.72
N MET A 113 -1.32 -1.86 -13.71
CA MET A 113 -2.59 -1.53 -14.36
C MET A 113 -3.77 -1.59 -13.37
N LEU A 114 -3.87 -2.64 -12.56
CA LEU A 114 -4.92 -2.76 -11.53
C LEU A 114 -4.83 -1.64 -10.50
N ARG A 115 -3.62 -1.28 -10.09
CA ARG A 115 -3.38 -0.17 -9.18
C ARG A 115 -3.85 1.15 -9.79
N GLU A 116 -3.53 1.43 -11.05
CA GLU A 116 -3.90 2.68 -11.74
C GLU A 116 -5.42 2.79 -11.89
N ILE A 117 -6.09 1.71 -12.30
CA ILE A 117 -7.55 1.64 -12.37
C ILE A 117 -8.17 1.87 -10.98
N GLY A 118 -7.64 1.20 -9.96
CA GLY A 118 -8.12 1.34 -8.57
C GLY A 118 -8.00 2.77 -8.04
N ILE A 119 -6.87 3.44 -8.28
CA ILE A 119 -6.64 4.83 -7.89
C ILE A 119 -7.61 5.76 -8.65
N SER A 120 -7.75 5.58 -9.96
CA SER A 120 -8.62 6.42 -10.79
C SER A 120 -10.08 6.32 -10.34
N LEU A 121 -10.59 5.11 -10.10
CA LEU A 121 -11.94 4.88 -9.60
C LEU A 121 -12.13 5.46 -8.19
N PHE A 122 -11.16 5.26 -7.30
CA PHE A 122 -11.20 5.82 -5.96
C PHE A 122 -11.28 7.35 -5.98
N LEU A 123 -10.41 8.01 -6.75
CA LEU A 123 -10.40 9.46 -6.87
C LEU A 123 -11.68 10.00 -7.50
N ALA A 124 -12.22 9.31 -8.51
CA ALA A 124 -13.50 9.68 -9.11
C ALA A 124 -14.66 9.59 -8.09
N CYS A 125 -14.76 8.48 -7.35
CA CYS A 125 -15.79 8.32 -6.33
C CYS A 125 -15.69 9.37 -5.21
N VAL A 126 -14.46 9.62 -4.72
CA VAL A 126 -14.19 10.64 -3.70
C VAL A 126 -14.52 12.03 -4.23
N GLY A 127 -14.13 12.34 -5.47
CA GLY A 127 -14.42 13.61 -6.11
C GLY A 127 -15.92 13.89 -6.27
N ILE A 128 -16.67 12.89 -6.72
CA ILE A 128 -18.14 13.00 -6.86
C ILE A 128 -18.76 13.20 -5.48
N SER A 129 -18.40 12.39 -4.49
CA SER A 129 -18.95 12.48 -3.14
C SER A 129 -18.59 13.80 -2.43
N ALA A 130 -17.36 14.29 -2.61
CA ALA A 130 -16.92 15.57 -2.04
C ALA A 130 -17.50 16.79 -2.78
N GLY A 131 -17.84 16.64 -4.06
CA GLY A 131 -18.41 17.71 -4.88
C GLY A 131 -19.83 18.08 -4.50
N ASP A 132 -20.57 17.13 -3.92
CA ASP A 132 -21.94 17.37 -3.45
C ASP A 132 -21.91 18.35 -2.25
N GLY A 133 -22.60 19.49 -2.41
CA GLY A 133 -22.63 20.55 -1.39
C GLY A 133 -21.33 21.35 -1.22
N PHE A 134 -20.28 21.10 -2.02
CA PHE A 134 -18.99 21.79 -1.89
C PHE A 134 -19.11 23.31 -2.01
N VAL A 135 -19.80 23.80 -3.05
CA VAL A 135 -19.98 25.22 -3.30
C VAL A 135 -20.79 25.88 -2.17
N ASP A 136 -21.87 25.21 -1.75
CA ASP A 136 -22.73 25.71 -0.67
C ASP A 136 -21.95 25.79 0.66
N THR A 137 -21.14 24.79 0.97
CA THR A 137 -20.28 24.79 2.17
C THR A 137 -19.27 25.94 2.16
N ILE A 138 -18.66 26.23 1.00
CA ILE A 138 -17.67 27.32 0.90
C ILE A 138 -18.32 28.66 1.04
N VAL A 139 -19.43 28.89 0.36
CA VAL A 139 -20.06 30.21 0.27
C VAL A 139 -20.87 30.53 1.52
N ASN A 140 -21.68 29.59 1.99
CA ASN A 140 -22.69 29.85 3.03
C ASN A 140 -22.25 29.40 4.44
N ASN A 141 -21.33 28.44 4.56
CA ASN A 141 -20.94 27.83 5.85
C ASN A 141 -19.50 28.18 6.29
N GLY A 142 -18.94 29.29 5.81
CA GLY A 142 -17.60 29.72 6.23
C GLY A 142 -16.45 28.83 5.75
N GLY A 143 -16.64 28.14 4.62
CA GLY A 143 -15.70 27.18 4.06
C GLY A 143 -14.30 27.71 3.80
N PHE A 144 -14.12 29.02 3.62
CA PHE A 144 -12.79 29.62 3.51
C PHE A 144 -11.95 29.42 4.77
N ALA A 145 -12.55 29.49 5.97
CA ALA A 145 -11.84 29.19 7.21
C ALA A 145 -11.43 27.71 7.27
N TRP A 146 -12.31 26.79 6.82
CA TRP A 146 -12.02 25.36 6.74
C TRP A 146 -10.86 25.05 5.78
N ILE A 147 -10.78 25.75 4.65
CA ILE A 147 -9.64 25.63 3.72
C ILE A 147 -8.34 26.04 4.43
N GLY A 148 -8.36 27.14 5.18
CA GLY A 148 -7.21 27.61 5.95
C GLY A 148 -6.76 26.60 7.02
N TYR A 149 -7.69 26.09 7.80
CA TYR A 149 -7.40 25.04 8.80
C TYR A 149 -6.89 23.76 8.15
N GLY A 150 -7.50 23.33 7.04
CA GLY A 150 -7.05 22.16 6.28
C GLY A 150 -5.62 22.30 5.78
N PHE A 151 -5.28 23.48 5.25
CA PHE A 151 -3.91 23.79 4.84
C PHE A 151 -2.92 23.68 6.01
N ILE A 152 -3.22 24.28 7.15
CA ILE A 152 -2.34 24.24 8.33
C ILE A 152 -2.17 22.79 8.82
N ILE A 153 -3.27 22.06 8.97
CA ILE A 153 -3.26 20.66 9.45
C ILE A 153 -2.46 19.74 8.52
N THR A 154 -2.47 20.01 7.23
CA THR A 154 -1.74 19.18 6.26
C THR A 154 -0.29 19.63 6.11
N PHE A 155 -0.07 20.91 5.88
CA PHE A 155 1.25 21.45 5.53
C PHE A 155 2.23 21.45 6.70
N VAL A 156 1.80 21.90 7.88
CA VAL A 156 2.69 22.08 9.03
C VAL A 156 3.30 20.75 9.50
N PRO A 157 2.53 19.69 9.75
CA PRO A 157 3.12 18.39 10.13
C PRO A 157 4.06 17.81 9.08
N LEU A 158 3.74 17.92 7.79
CA LEU A 158 4.58 17.44 6.72
C LEU A 158 5.94 18.16 6.68
N MET A 159 5.93 19.48 6.82
CA MET A 159 7.16 20.27 6.89
C MET A 159 8.00 19.90 8.10
N ILE A 160 7.40 19.78 9.28
CA ILE A 160 8.10 19.42 10.51
C ILE A 160 8.74 18.03 10.38
N ILE A 161 7.95 17.02 9.97
CA ILE A 161 8.43 15.65 9.81
C ILE A 161 9.49 15.55 8.71
N GLY A 162 9.29 16.26 7.59
CA GLY A 162 10.25 16.34 6.50
C GLY A 162 11.59 16.91 6.96
N CYS A 163 11.57 18.00 7.71
CA CYS A 163 12.77 18.62 8.27
C CYS A 163 13.46 17.68 9.29
N ILE A 164 12.70 17.06 10.19
CA ILE A 164 13.23 16.09 11.15
C ILE A 164 13.87 14.91 10.41
N GLY A 165 13.19 14.32 9.47
CA GLY A 165 13.69 13.20 8.67
C GLY A 165 14.96 13.54 7.91
N ARG A 166 15.03 14.74 7.35
CA ARG A 166 16.20 15.18 6.57
C ARG A 166 17.39 15.58 7.43
N TYR A 167 17.18 16.43 8.43
CA TYR A 167 18.28 17.03 9.20
C TYR A 167 18.71 16.21 10.42
N PHE A 168 17.76 15.62 11.14
CA PHE A 168 18.07 14.82 12.33
C PHE A 168 18.30 13.35 12.00
N CYS A 169 17.40 12.72 11.25
CA CYS A 169 17.52 11.31 10.90
C CYS A 169 18.43 11.06 9.70
N LYS A 170 18.86 12.11 8.98
CA LYS A 170 19.74 12.05 7.79
C LYS A 170 19.24 11.08 6.71
N VAL A 171 17.92 10.94 6.59
CA VAL A 171 17.30 10.08 5.56
C VAL A 171 17.61 10.62 4.17
N ASN A 172 17.86 9.73 3.23
CA ASN A 172 18.05 10.11 1.82
C ASN A 172 16.82 10.85 1.32
N TYR A 173 17.03 11.91 0.54
CA TYR A 173 15.95 12.77 0.04
C TYR A 173 14.87 12.01 -0.72
N PHE A 174 15.26 11.13 -1.63
CA PHE A 174 14.29 10.37 -2.43
C PHE A 174 13.51 9.34 -1.58
N THR A 175 14.17 8.70 -0.62
CA THR A 175 13.48 7.85 0.36
C THR A 175 12.51 8.67 1.20
N LEU A 176 12.90 9.87 1.63
CA LEU A 176 12.05 10.78 2.41
C LEU A 176 10.80 11.22 1.63
N MET A 177 10.93 11.52 0.33
CA MET A 177 9.77 11.80 -0.53
C MET A 177 8.77 10.64 -0.50
N GLY A 178 9.26 9.40 -0.60
CA GLY A 178 8.42 8.21 -0.50
C GLY A 178 7.78 8.03 0.87
N LEU A 179 8.52 8.26 1.95
CA LEU A 179 8.00 8.22 3.32
C LEU A 179 6.88 9.25 3.53
N ILE A 180 7.05 10.47 3.03
CA ILE A 180 6.05 11.55 3.11
C ILE A 180 4.81 11.15 2.30
N ALA A 181 4.98 10.75 1.04
CA ALA A 181 3.87 10.30 0.19
C ALA A 181 3.12 9.10 0.80
N GLY A 182 3.84 8.16 1.43
CA GLY A 182 3.26 7.02 2.14
C GLY A 182 2.52 7.43 3.42
N SER A 183 3.04 8.40 4.16
CA SER A 183 2.41 8.91 5.38
C SER A 183 1.13 9.71 5.10
N THR A 184 1.04 10.34 3.93
CA THR A 184 -0.18 11.02 3.46
C THR A 184 -1.12 10.09 2.69
N THR A 185 -0.70 8.86 2.44
CA THR A 185 -1.44 7.88 1.61
C THR A 185 -1.76 8.42 0.22
N ASP A 186 -0.78 9.11 -0.37
CA ASP A 186 -0.90 9.82 -1.66
C ASP A 186 -0.14 9.09 -2.78
N PRO A 187 -0.83 8.25 -3.58
CA PRO A 187 -0.22 7.56 -4.72
C PRO A 187 0.24 8.50 -5.85
N PRO A 188 -0.46 9.59 -6.19
CA PRO A 188 0.03 10.59 -7.12
C PRO A 188 1.37 11.20 -6.72
N ALA A 189 1.54 11.56 -5.43
CA ALA A 189 2.81 12.05 -4.91
C ALA A 189 3.93 11.00 -5.02
N LEU A 190 3.62 9.71 -4.84
CA LEU A 190 4.57 8.64 -5.10
C LEU A 190 4.98 8.57 -6.58
N ALA A 191 4.02 8.66 -7.49
CA ALA A 191 4.30 8.63 -8.93
C ALA A 191 5.24 9.78 -9.33
N TYR A 192 4.97 10.99 -8.86
CA TYR A 192 5.84 12.16 -9.04
C TYR A 192 7.24 11.92 -8.42
N SER A 193 7.30 11.37 -7.20
CA SER A 193 8.55 11.11 -6.51
C SER A 193 9.43 10.10 -7.27
N ASN A 194 8.84 9.03 -7.81
CA ASN A 194 9.55 8.04 -8.62
C ASN A 194 10.06 8.64 -9.94
N ALA A 195 9.23 9.44 -10.61
CA ALA A 195 9.62 10.13 -11.84
C ALA A 195 10.79 11.10 -11.60
N THR A 196 10.78 11.81 -10.49
CA THR A 196 11.84 12.75 -10.10
C THR A 196 13.12 12.04 -9.68
N ALA A 197 13.00 10.94 -8.94
CA ALA A 197 14.15 10.18 -8.43
C ALA A 197 14.85 9.35 -9.50
N GLY A 198 14.12 8.89 -10.51
CA GLY A 198 14.62 7.96 -11.53
C GLY A 198 15.04 6.59 -10.96
N ASN A 199 14.59 6.25 -9.76
CA ASN A 199 14.89 4.98 -9.08
C ASN A 199 13.75 4.59 -8.11
N ASP A 200 13.84 3.38 -7.53
CA ASP A 200 12.80 2.81 -6.67
C ASP A 200 12.87 3.25 -5.19
N ALA A 201 13.78 4.14 -4.81
CA ALA A 201 13.93 4.58 -3.42
C ALA A 201 12.64 5.21 -2.82
N PRO A 202 11.86 6.04 -3.57
CA PRO A 202 10.57 6.51 -3.07
C PRO A 202 9.56 5.38 -2.87
N SER A 203 9.49 4.41 -3.79
CA SER A 203 8.59 3.27 -3.68
C SER A 203 8.86 2.42 -2.44
N VAL A 204 10.12 2.19 -2.11
CA VAL A 204 10.53 1.47 -0.89
C VAL A 204 10.13 2.26 0.35
N GLY A 205 10.40 3.56 0.38
CA GLY A 205 9.99 4.44 1.48
C GLY A 205 8.46 4.43 1.67
N TYR A 206 7.71 4.58 0.60
CA TYR A 206 6.25 4.53 0.60
C TYR A 206 5.71 3.22 1.17
N ALA A 207 6.17 2.09 0.63
CA ALA A 207 5.72 0.76 1.06
C ALA A 207 6.01 0.47 2.54
N THR A 208 7.05 1.08 3.10
CA THR A 208 7.42 0.89 4.51
C THR A 208 6.39 1.51 5.46
N VAL A 209 5.87 2.69 5.14
CA VAL A 209 4.99 3.44 6.07
C VAL A 209 3.50 3.35 5.72
N TYR A 210 3.17 3.14 4.46
CA TYR A 210 1.78 3.13 3.97
C TYR A 210 0.84 2.19 4.76
N PRO A 211 1.17 0.90 5.00
CA PRO A 211 0.28 0.00 5.72
C PRO A 211 0.00 0.47 7.15
N LEU A 212 1.04 0.94 7.85
CA LEU A 212 0.91 1.45 9.21
C LEU A 212 0.08 2.74 9.24
N THR A 213 0.30 3.63 8.29
CA THR A 213 -0.44 4.90 8.19
C THR A 213 -1.92 4.67 7.93
N MET A 214 -2.27 3.75 7.03
CA MET A 214 -3.66 3.40 6.75
C MET A 214 -4.36 2.88 8.00
N PHE A 215 -3.72 1.97 8.73
CA PHE A 215 -4.24 1.45 9.99
C PHE A 215 -4.43 2.55 11.05
N LEU A 216 -3.39 3.37 11.25
CA LEU A 216 -3.43 4.45 12.24
C LEU A 216 -4.47 5.53 11.92
N ARG A 217 -4.68 5.87 10.65
CA ARG A 217 -5.71 6.84 10.24
C ARG A 217 -7.11 6.37 10.60
N VAL A 218 -7.43 5.11 10.29
CA VAL A 218 -8.74 4.54 10.64
C VAL A 218 -8.93 4.54 12.15
N LEU A 219 -7.93 4.08 12.89
CA LEU A 219 -7.98 4.01 14.35
C LEU A 219 -8.07 5.40 14.99
N THR A 220 -7.25 6.36 14.53
CA THR A 220 -7.26 7.73 15.07
C THR A 220 -8.60 8.43 14.80
N ALA A 221 -9.17 8.28 13.60
CA ALA A 221 -10.47 8.85 13.28
C ALA A 221 -11.56 8.31 14.22
N GLN A 222 -11.56 7.01 14.50
CA GLN A 222 -12.52 6.40 15.42
C GLN A 222 -12.33 6.86 16.86
N LEU A 223 -11.06 6.99 17.30
CA LEU A 223 -10.75 7.51 18.63
C LEU A 223 -11.18 8.97 18.79
N LEU A 224 -10.99 9.80 17.77
CA LEU A 224 -11.43 11.20 17.79
C LEU A 224 -12.95 11.30 17.94
N ILE A 225 -13.70 10.51 17.16
CA ILE A 225 -15.16 10.46 17.29
C ILE A 225 -15.56 10.00 18.71
N LEU A 226 -14.87 9.00 19.26
CA LEU A 226 -15.17 8.47 20.56
C LEU A 226 -14.95 9.48 21.70
N PHE A 227 -13.89 10.28 21.63
CA PHE A 227 -13.51 11.22 22.70
C PHE A 227 -14.17 12.59 22.56
N PHE A 228 -14.61 12.98 21.35
CA PHE A 228 -15.08 14.34 21.06
C PHE A 228 -16.50 14.42 20.50
N ALA A 229 -17.13 13.31 20.16
CA ALA A 229 -18.55 13.22 19.77
C ALA A 229 -19.39 12.62 20.90
#